data_00e55541c352bc9d80581944f96dd4ee
#
_entry.id   00e55541c352bc9d80581944f96dd4ee
#
_cell.length_a   1.000
_cell.length_b   1.000
_cell.length_c   1.000
_cell.angle_alpha   90.00
_cell.angle_beta   90.00
_cell.angle_gamma   90.00
#
_symmetry.space_group_name_H-M   'P 1'
#
loop_
_entity.id
_entity.type
_entity.pdbx_description
1 polymer ?
#
loop_
_entity_poly.entity_id
_entity_poly.type
_entity_poly.pdbx_seq_one_letter_code
_entity_poly.pdbx_strand_id
1 'polypeptide(L)'
;MTEQASSQESVEISWPLDATTIDGTVVRPSGPGSFPAVVMVAGSGPTDRDWKSPLLPGSNGSARLLAVALAQAGIASLRYDKRASGPRARENMQVLVGKLTMQSHLDELASAVGALAGQSYVREDRIFALANSEGTLHALNYQLQNSAIPLAGLVLIAPPGRPVGVVARAQLAAQAAAIPNGDALLALYDEAIARFMAGEPMAPDPALPEGVQMLLQSLETPANLPFARELWTADAAPLLAQVNVPVLVVIGKKDIQVDWRDDGEPLQRAAAGHANVTFLFPENANHVLKYESRPRTELAQPEVLPRYNAPDAYLDPDALTSILAWLAAHT
;
A
#
# COMPACT_ATOMS: atom_id res chain seq x y z
N MET A 1 -22.63 -34.96 -9.97
CA MET A 1 -21.87 -33.87 -9.30
C MET A 1 -21.63 -32.81 -10.35
N THR A 2 -22.45 -31.78 -10.39
CA THR A 2 -22.23 -30.62 -11.25
C THR A 2 -21.05 -29.86 -10.69
N GLU A 3 -19.92 -29.79 -11.42
CA GLU A 3 -18.87 -28.82 -11.18
C GLU A 3 -19.53 -27.44 -11.09
N GLN A 4 -19.52 -26.85 -9.92
CA GLN A 4 -19.87 -25.44 -9.79
C GLN A 4 -18.83 -24.66 -10.59
N ALA A 5 -19.25 -24.11 -11.74
CA ALA A 5 -18.42 -23.24 -12.53
C ALA A 5 -17.83 -22.15 -11.58
N SER A 6 -16.52 -21.96 -11.61
CA SER A 6 -15.84 -20.92 -10.83
C SER A 6 -16.55 -19.59 -11.09
N SER A 7 -16.95 -18.88 -10.03
CA SER A 7 -17.64 -17.60 -10.16
C SER A 7 -16.70 -16.49 -10.66
N GLN A 8 -15.43 -16.80 -10.93
CA GLN A 8 -14.39 -15.87 -11.32
C GLN A 8 -13.38 -16.51 -12.28
N GLU A 9 -12.73 -15.67 -13.07
CA GLU A 9 -11.62 -16.03 -13.95
C GLU A 9 -10.37 -15.26 -13.54
N SER A 10 -9.20 -15.91 -13.65
CA SER A 10 -7.90 -15.32 -13.34
C SER A 10 -6.99 -15.42 -14.56
N VAL A 11 -6.37 -14.30 -14.96
CA VAL A 11 -5.51 -14.20 -16.14
C VAL A 11 -4.21 -13.50 -15.75
N GLU A 12 -3.09 -14.17 -16.03
CA GLU A 12 -1.77 -13.54 -15.92
C GLU A 12 -1.52 -12.65 -17.15
N ILE A 13 -1.07 -11.42 -16.91
CA ILE A 13 -0.70 -10.48 -17.96
C ILE A 13 0.69 -9.91 -17.70
N SER A 14 1.37 -9.51 -18.77
CA SER A 14 2.65 -8.82 -18.70
C SER A 14 2.68 -7.70 -19.73
N TRP A 15 3.31 -6.57 -19.37
CA TRP A 15 3.47 -5.45 -20.27
C TRP A 15 4.80 -4.74 -20.06
N PRO A 16 5.35 -4.11 -21.12
CA PRO A 16 6.58 -3.34 -20.99
C PRO A 16 6.32 -1.98 -20.34
N LEU A 17 7.32 -1.52 -19.56
CA LEU A 17 7.45 -0.14 -19.13
C LEU A 17 8.92 0.26 -19.28
N ASP A 18 9.24 1.14 -20.22
CA ASP A 18 10.61 1.48 -20.62
C ASP A 18 11.42 0.21 -20.98
N ALA A 19 12.59 0.03 -20.35
CA ALA A 19 13.44 -1.12 -20.52
C ALA A 19 13.13 -2.27 -19.53
N THR A 20 11.97 -2.23 -18.87
CA THR A 20 11.53 -3.21 -17.86
C THR A 20 10.23 -3.88 -18.26
N THR A 21 9.87 -4.96 -17.57
CA THR A 21 8.58 -5.63 -17.72
C THR A 21 7.87 -5.68 -16.38
N ILE A 22 6.57 -5.41 -16.39
CA ILE A 22 5.68 -5.56 -15.26
C ILE A 22 4.80 -6.79 -15.47
N ASP A 23 4.68 -7.63 -14.45
CA ASP A 23 3.75 -8.76 -14.41
C ASP A 23 2.56 -8.43 -13.51
N GLY A 24 1.37 -8.84 -13.93
CA GLY A 24 0.14 -8.66 -13.17
C GLY A 24 -0.82 -9.83 -13.32
N THR A 25 -1.78 -9.90 -12.41
CA THR A 25 -2.87 -10.86 -12.42
C THR A 25 -4.19 -10.10 -12.45
N VAL A 26 -4.97 -10.30 -13.50
CA VAL A 26 -6.36 -9.84 -13.56
C VAL A 26 -7.25 -10.93 -13.00
N VAL A 27 -8.14 -10.56 -12.05
CA VAL A 27 -9.24 -11.40 -11.61
C VAL A 27 -10.54 -10.71 -11.96
N ARG A 28 -11.47 -11.42 -12.63
CA ARG A 28 -12.74 -10.86 -13.07
C ARG A 28 -13.92 -11.81 -12.79
N PRO A 29 -15.15 -11.31 -12.74
CA PRO A 29 -16.33 -12.16 -12.76
C PRO A 29 -16.33 -13.05 -13.99
N SER A 30 -16.85 -14.27 -13.86
CA SER A 30 -17.02 -15.20 -14.99
C SER A 30 -18.16 -14.77 -15.92
N GLY A 31 -18.03 -15.13 -17.19
CA GLY A 31 -19.04 -14.88 -18.22
C GLY A 31 -18.88 -13.56 -18.97
N PRO A 32 -19.80 -13.29 -19.90
CA PRO A 32 -19.77 -12.09 -20.73
C PRO A 32 -20.20 -10.86 -19.92
N GLY A 33 -19.64 -9.71 -20.26
CA GLY A 33 -20.01 -8.43 -19.65
C GLY A 33 -18.88 -7.42 -19.69
N SER A 34 -19.21 -6.20 -19.28
CA SER A 34 -18.26 -5.13 -19.04
C SER A 34 -18.37 -4.74 -17.57
N PHE A 35 -17.26 -4.82 -16.86
CA PHE A 35 -17.20 -4.69 -15.41
C PHE A 35 -16.53 -3.38 -14.99
N PRO A 36 -16.99 -2.75 -13.90
CA PRO A 36 -16.14 -1.80 -13.17
C PRO A 36 -14.87 -2.52 -12.72
N ALA A 37 -13.78 -1.79 -12.54
CA ALA A 37 -12.50 -2.42 -12.24
C ALA A 37 -11.71 -1.66 -11.18
N VAL A 38 -10.81 -2.38 -10.50
CA VAL A 38 -9.94 -1.87 -9.46
C VAL A 38 -8.49 -2.18 -9.82
N VAL A 39 -7.63 -1.16 -9.86
CA VAL A 39 -6.18 -1.36 -9.82
C VAL A 39 -5.73 -1.39 -8.36
N MET A 40 -4.96 -2.40 -7.97
CA MET A 40 -4.52 -2.62 -6.59
C MET A 40 -3.05 -2.25 -6.43
N VAL A 41 -2.78 -1.27 -5.56
CA VAL A 41 -1.44 -0.68 -5.38
C VAL A 41 -0.84 -1.15 -4.05
N ALA A 42 0.30 -1.82 -4.13
CA ALA A 42 0.99 -2.36 -2.96
C ALA A 42 1.65 -1.26 -2.10
N GLY A 43 1.85 -1.56 -0.81
CA GLY A 43 2.60 -0.74 0.14
C GLY A 43 4.11 -0.82 -0.03
N SER A 44 4.85 -0.34 0.98
CA SER A 44 6.31 -0.19 1.00
C SER A 44 7.10 -1.48 0.80
N GLY A 45 8.36 -1.32 0.41
CA GLY A 45 9.34 -2.38 0.29
C GLY A 45 9.12 -3.29 -0.93
N PRO A 46 9.78 -4.46 -0.97
CA PRO A 46 9.72 -5.41 -2.08
C PRO A 46 8.40 -6.23 -2.07
N THR A 47 7.30 -5.57 -1.72
CA THR A 47 5.96 -6.17 -1.61
C THR A 47 5.42 -6.48 -3.00
N ASP A 48 5.04 -7.74 -3.23
CA ASP A 48 4.54 -8.24 -4.51
C ASP A 48 3.06 -7.88 -4.76
N ARG A 49 2.53 -8.33 -5.91
CA ARG A 49 1.13 -8.10 -6.33
C ARG A 49 0.07 -8.63 -5.36
N ASP A 50 0.41 -9.62 -4.54
CA ASP A 50 -0.48 -10.18 -3.51
C ASP A 50 -0.43 -9.43 -2.18
N TRP A 51 0.39 -8.38 -2.10
CA TRP A 51 0.75 -7.64 -0.88
C TRP A 51 1.49 -8.52 0.13
N LYS A 52 2.37 -9.36 -0.37
CA LYS A 52 3.31 -10.14 0.43
C LYS A 52 4.70 -9.54 0.31
N SER A 53 5.40 -9.48 1.42
CA SER A 53 6.82 -9.14 1.43
C SER A 53 7.65 -10.43 1.56
N PRO A 54 8.75 -10.59 0.79
CA PRO A 54 9.65 -11.72 0.97
C PRO A 54 10.37 -11.70 2.33
N LEU A 55 10.29 -10.59 3.06
CA LEU A 55 10.83 -10.43 4.41
C LEU A 55 9.90 -11.00 5.50
N LEU A 56 8.68 -11.39 5.15
CA LEU A 56 7.68 -11.93 6.08
C LEU A 56 7.26 -13.35 5.67
N PRO A 57 7.02 -14.24 6.63
CA PRO A 57 6.57 -15.61 6.32
C PRO A 57 5.14 -15.65 5.79
N GLY A 58 4.82 -16.75 5.11
CA GLY A 58 3.47 -17.05 4.64
C GLY A 58 3.19 -16.57 3.21
N SER A 59 2.04 -16.98 2.69
CA SER A 59 1.64 -16.75 1.29
C SER A 59 0.21 -16.25 1.14
N ASN A 60 -0.50 -16.00 2.23
CA ASN A 60 -1.91 -15.61 2.22
C ASN A 60 -2.06 -14.08 2.15
N GLY A 61 -1.63 -13.48 1.04
CA GLY A 61 -1.64 -12.04 0.82
C GLY A 61 -3.05 -11.45 0.73
N SER A 62 -3.23 -10.25 1.30
CA SER A 62 -4.54 -9.59 1.37
C SER A 62 -5.07 -9.16 0.01
N ALA A 63 -4.20 -8.72 -0.91
CA ALA A 63 -4.65 -8.31 -2.24
C ALA A 63 -5.26 -9.47 -3.03
N ARG A 64 -4.72 -10.68 -2.89
CA ARG A 64 -5.31 -11.87 -3.52
C ARG A 64 -6.70 -12.18 -2.96
N LEU A 65 -6.90 -12.06 -1.65
CA LEU A 65 -8.22 -12.27 -1.02
C LEU A 65 -9.23 -11.20 -1.43
N LEU A 66 -8.80 -9.94 -1.47
CA LEU A 66 -9.62 -8.83 -1.96
C LEU A 66 -10.02 -9.01 -3.42
N ALA A 67 -9.11 -9.44 -4.30
CA ALA A 67 -9.41 -9.66 -5.71
C ALA A 67 -10.49 -10.74 -5.92
N VAL A 68 -10.46 -11.80 -5.11
CA VAL A 68 -11.51 -12.84 -5.12
C VAL A 68 -12.86 -12.26 -4.68
N ALA A 69 -12.89 -11.50 -3.60
CA ALA A 69 -14.11 -10.88 -3.09
C ALA A 69 -14.68 -9.83 -4.05
N LEU A 70 -13.82 -9.03 -4.69
CA LEU A 70 -14.22 -8.07 -5.73
C LEU A 70 -14.88 -8.78 -6.93
N ALA A 71 -14.28 -9.86 -7.43
CA ALA A 71 -14.86 -10.61 -8.55
C ALA A 71 -16.22 -11.22 -8.19
N GLN A 72 -16.39 -11.73 -6.97
CA GLN A 72 -17.68 -12.21 -6.46
C GLN A 72 -18.72 -11.10 -6.34
N ALA A 73 -18.28 -9.84 -6.12
CA ALA A 73 -19.12 -8.65 -6.09
C ALA A 73 -19.34 -8.01 -7.48
N GLY A 74 -18.92 -8.64 -8.57
CA GLY A 74 -19.12 -8.12 -9.93
C GLY A 74 -18.06 -7.12 -10.40
N ILE A 75 -16.91 -7.00 -9.72
CA ILE A 75 -15.86 -6.02 -9.98
C ILE A 75 -14.59 -6.75 -10.44
N ALA A 76 -14.04 -6.37 -11.58
CA ALA A 76 -12.73 -6.86 -12.02
C ALA A 76 -11.60 -6.19 -11.22
N SER A 77 -10.44 -6.83 -11.13
CA SER A 77 -9.27 -6.24 -10.48
C SER A 77 -7.97 -6.61 -11.15
N LEU A 78 -7.01 -5.70 -11.15
CA LEU A 78 -5.62 -5.95 -11.51
C LEU A 78 -4.73 -5.76 -10.28
N ARG A 79 -3.95 -6.79 -9.97
CA ARG A 79 -2.83 -6.76 -9.02
C ARG A 79 -1.55 -6.82 -9.84
N TYR A 80 -0.58 -5.96 -9.58
CA TYR A 80 0.68 -5.94 -10.32
C TYR A 80 1.88 -5.90 -9.38
N ASP A 81 3.01 -6.46 -9.82
CA ASP A 81 4.28 -6.32 -9.13
C ASP A 81 4.89 -4.97 -9.44
N LYS A 82 5.31 -4.23 -8.42
CA LYS A 82 6.21 -3.08 -8.64
C LYS A 82 7.47 -3.57 -9.35
N ARG A 83 8.10 -2.75 -10.18
CA ARG A 83 9.30 -3.16 -10.95
C ARG A 83 10.43 -3.69 -10.07
N ALA A 84 10.53 -3.20 -8.82
CA ALA A 84 11.50 -3.64 -7.82
C ALA A 84 10.99 -4.82 -6.96
N SER A 85 9.87 -5.46 -7.30
CA SER A 85 9.28 -6.58 -6.55
C SER A 85 8.88 -7.74 -7.46
N GLY A 86 8.43 -8.85 -6.84
CA GLY A 86 7.98 -10.02 -7.56
C GLY A 86 9.08 -10.75 -8.35
N PRO A 87 8.69 -11.65 -9.27
CA PRO A 87 9.63 -12.53 -9.97
C PRO A 87 10.66 -11.79 -10.86
N ARG A 88 10.30 -10.61 -11.39
CA ARG A 88 11.20 -9.84 -12.28
C ARG A 88 12.07 -8.81 -11.56
N ALA A 89 11.96 -8.69 -10.24
CA ALA A 89 12.72 -7.69 -9.48
C ALA A 89 14.21 -7.70 -9.82
N ARG A 90 14.83 -8.88 -9.86
CA ARG A 90 16.27 -9.03 -10.15
C ARG A 90 16.65 -8.53 -11.55
N GLU A 91 15.82 -8.82 -12.55
CA GLU A 91 16.03 -8.38 -13.94
C GLU A 91 15.83 -6.86 -14.07
N ASN A 92 14.71 -6.38 -13.60
CA ASN A 92 14.36 -4.95 -13.67
C ASN A 92 15.36 -4.07 -12.91
N MET A 93 15.84 -4.52 -11.73
CA MET A 93 16.80 -3.76 -10.93
C MET A 93 18.15 -3.57 -11.62
N GLN A 94 18.52 -4.38 -12.63
CA GLN A 94 19.74 -4.13 -13.41
C GLN A 94 19.72 -2.78 -14.13
N VAL A 95 18.53 -2.25 -14.46
CA VAL A 95 18.36 -0.95 -15.13
C VAL A 95 17.81 0.15 -14.23
N LEU A 96 17.28 -0.21 -13.07
CA LEU A 96 16.58 0.73 -12.16
C LEU A 96 17.44 1.23 -11.00
N VAL A 97 18.56 0.55 -10.67
CA VAL A 97 19.44 0.99 -9.57
C VAL A 97 19.85 2.45 -9.76
N GLY A 98 19.64 3.27 -8.74
CA GLY A 98 19.91 4.71 -8.74
C GLY A 98 18.91 5.56 -9.52
N LYS A 99 17.79 4.97 -10.00
CA LYS A 99 16.79 5.68 -10.81
C LYS A 99 15.37 5.61 -10.23
N LEU A 100 15.14 4.86 -9.17
CA LEU A 100 13.82 4.79 -8.55
C LEU A 100 13.50 6.11 -7.86
N THR A 101 12.31 6.65 -8.16
CA THR A 101 11.76 7.92 -7.66
C THR A 101 10.28 7.75 -7.36
N MET A 102 9.67 8.72 -6.71
CA MET A 102 8.19 8.78 -6.62
C MET A 102 7.54 8.78 -8.01
N GLN A 103 8.16 9.47 -8.99
CA GLN A 103 7.67 9.46 -10.38
C GLN A 103 7.74 8.06 -11.01
N SER A 104 8.79 7.28 -10.73
CA SER A 104 8.90 5.90 -11.23
C SER A 104 7.71 5.02 -10.80
N HIS A 105 7.24 5.18 -9.57
CA HIS A 105 6.05 4.45 -9.06
C HIS A 105 4.75 5.00 -9.65
N LEU A 106 4.68 6.28 -9.96
CA LEU A 106 3.56 6.84 -10.72
C LEU A 106 3.48 6.28 -12.14
N ASP A 107 4.62 6.16 -12.82
CA ASP A 107 4.71 5.58 -14.16
C ASP A 107 4.28 4.09 -14.14
N GLU A 108 4.67 3.35 -13.09
CA GLU A 108 4.20 1.98 -12.85
C GLU A 108 2.68 1.91 -12.71
N LEU A 109 2.10 2.76 -11.85
CA LEU A 109 0.65 2.81 -11.67
C LEU A 109 -0.07 3.24 -12.96
N ALA A 110 0.43 4.25 -13.66
CA ALA A 110 -0.15 4.70 -14.92
C ALA A 110 -0.14 3.59 -15.96
N SER A 111 0.95 2.83 -16.07
CA SER A 111 1.03 1.69 -16.98
C SER A 111 0.08 0.56 -16.58
N ALA A 112 -0.10 0.30 -15.28
CA ALA A 112 -1.05 -0.69 -14.77
C ALA A 112 -2.51 -0.29 -15.03
N VAL A 113 -2.86 1.00 -14.84
CA VAL A 113 -4.19 1.52 -15.20
C VAL A 113 -4.42 1.36 -16.70
N GLY A 114 -3.44 1.68 -17.56
CA GLY A 114 -3.52 1.48 -18.99
C GLY A 114 -3.70 0.00 -19.39
N ALA A 115 -2.95 -0.91 -18.75
CA ALA A 115 -3.06 -2.35 -18.99
C ALA A 115 -4.43 -2.90 -18.58
N LEU A 116 -5.02 -2.38 -17.50
CA LEU A 116 -6.37 -2.73 -17.04
C LEU A 116 -7.44 -2.17 -17.98
N ALA A 117 -7.35 -0.90 -18.34
CA ALA A 117 -8.28 -0.24 -19.27
C ALA A 117 -8.30 -0.88 -20.66
N GLY A 118 -7.16 -1.40 -21.11
CA GLY A 118 -7.03 -2.14 -22.38
C GLY A 118 -7.75 -3.49 -22.43
N GLN A 119 -8.30 -3.97 -21.30
CA GLN A 119 -9.06 -5.22 -21.27
C GLN A 119 -10.48 -4.99 -21.81
N SER A 120 -10.91 -5.72 -22.83
CA SER A 120 -12.20 -5.51 -23.52
C SER A 120 -13.44 -5.66 -22.63
N TYR A 121 -13.29 -6.25 -21.46
CA TYR A 121 -14.35 -6.45 -20.45
C TYR A 121 -14.32 -5.41 -19.33
N VAL A 122 -13.44 -4.39 -19.39
CA VAL A 122 -13.35 -3.34 -18.39
C VAL A 122 -14.08 -2.08 -18.85
N ARG A 123 -14.83 -1.47 -17.94
CA ARG A 123 -15.42 -0.15 -18.12
C ARG A 123 -14.37 0.90 -17.79
N GLU A 124 -13.79 1.52 -18.79
CA GLU A 124 -12.72 2.52 -18.63
C GLU A 124 -13.16 3.72 -17.78
N ASP A 125 -14.45 4.10 -17.85
CA ASP A 125 -15.03 5.18 -17.04
C ASP A 125 -15.31 4.78 -15.58
N ARG A 126 -15.02 3.55 -15.20
CA ARG A 126 -15.26 2.97 -13.86
C ARG A 126 -14.05 2.19 -13.35
N ILE A 127 -12.86 2.79 -13.46
CA ILE A 127 -11.63 2.24 -12.85
C ILE A 127 -11.37 2.99 -11.54
N PHE A 128 -11.20 2.24 -10.46
CA PHE A 128 -10.87 2.71 -9.12
C PHE A 128 -9.45 2.29 -8.77
N ALA A 129 -8.79 3.02 -7.86
CA ALA A 129 -7.60 2.48 -7.18
C ALA A 129 -7.97 1.99 -5.78
N LEU A 130 -7.41 0.84 -5.40
CA LEU A 130 -7.41 0.32 -4.04
C LEU A 130 -5.95 0.17 -3.62
N ALA A 131 -5.50 1.04 -2.72
CA ALA A 131 -4.10 1.20 -2.41
C ALA A 131 -3.84 1.00 -0.91
N ASN A 132 -2.70 0.40 -0.56
CA ASN A 132 -2.32 0.15 0.83
C ASN A 132 -1.06 0.94 1.20
N SER A 133 -1.08 1.58 2.39
CA SER A 133 0.09 2.21 3.01
C SER A 133 0.78 3.22 2.06
N GLU A 134 2.07 3.07 1.75
CA GLU A 134 2.80 3.87 0.75
C GLU A 134 2.04 3.96 -0.59
N GLY A 135 1.41 2.87 -1.04
CA GLY A 135 0.65 2.86 -2.28
C GLY A 135 -0.46 3.90 -2.35
N THR A 136 -0.97 4.35 -1.20
CA THR A 136 -1.99 5.42 -1.12
C THR A 136 -1.44 6.76 -1.59
N LEU A 137 -0.16 7.05 -1.33
CA LEU A 137 0.52 8.24 -1.83
C LEU A 137 0.63 8.21 -3.36
N HIS A 138 0.92 7.03 -3.93
CA HIS A 138 0.98 6.85 -5.38
C HIS A 138 -0.40 7.04 -6.02
N ALA A 139 -1.46 6.47 -5.42
CA ALA A 139 -2.83 6.63 -5.91
C ALA A 139 -3.32 8.09 -5.85
N LEU A 140 -3.04 8.80 -4.77
CA LEU A 140 -3.35 10.24 -4.62
C LEU A 140 -2.60 11.08 -5.65
N ASN A 141 -1.28 10.88 -5.79
CA ASN A 141 -0.47 11.60 -6.77
C ASN A 141 -0.91 11.32 -8.21
N TYR A 142 -1.25 10.06 -8.53
CA TYR A 142 -1.78 9.69 -9.85
C TYR A 142 -3.05 10.48 -10.17
N GLN A 143 -3.99 10.54 -9.22
CA GLN A 143 -5.25 11.27 -9.42
C GLN A 143 -5.06 12.77 -9.62
N LEU A 144 -4.03 13.36 -8.99
CA LEU A 144 -3.75 14.79 -9.06
C LEU A 144 -2.96 15.21 -10.32
N GLN A 145 -2.30 14.30 -11.02
CA GLN A 145 -1.45 14.60 -12.17
C GLN A 145 -2.18 14.71 -13.51
N ASN A 146 -3.52 14.84 -13.55
CA ASN A 146 -4.30 14.87 -14.80
C ASN A 146 -3.95 13.71 -15.75
N SER A 147 -3.92 12.51 -15.24
CA SER A 147 -3.61 11.29 -15.98
C SER A 147 -4.57 11.08 -17.17
N ALA A 148 -4.09 10.43 -18.24
CA ALA A 148 -4.87 10.17 -19.43
C ALA A 148 -6.14 9.34 -19.15
N ILE A 149 -6.11 8.48 -18.13
CA ILE A 149 -7.25 7.70 -17.64
C ILE A 149 -7.48 8.07 -16.18
N PRO A 150 -8.39 9.00 -15.88
CA PRO A 150 -8.69 9.38 -14.51
C PRO A 150 -9.38 8.23 -13.75
N LEU A 151 -9.09 8.10 -12.46
CA LEU A 151 -9.77 7.12 -11.61
C LEU A 151 -11.16 7.64 -11.21
N ALA A 152 -12.14 6.75 -11.21
CA ALA A 152 -13.51 7.05 -10.77
C ALA A 152 -13.63 7.26 -9.25
N GLY A 153 -12.67 6.76 -8.48
CA GLY A 153 -12.57 6.93 -7.03
C GLY A 153 -11.40 6.16 -6.43
N LEU A 154 -11.13 6.42 -5.16
CA LEU A 154 -9.99 5.86 -4.43
C LEU A 154 -10.45 5.14 -3.15
N VAL A 155 -9.93 3.95 -2.90
CA VAL A 155 -9.97 3.27 -1.60
C VAL A 155 -8.55 3.28 -1.02
N LEU A 156 -8.34 4.05 0.02
CA LEU A 156 -7.04 4.27 0.66
C LEU A 156 -6.99 3.50 1.97
N ILE A 157 -6.23 2.41 2.00
CA ILE A 157 -6.07 1.55 3.16
C ILE A 157 -4.81 1.94 3.90
N ALA A 158 -4.95 2.30 5.17
CA ALA A 158 -3.86 2.73 6.04
C ALA A 158 -2.96 3.82 5.42
N PRO A 159 -3.53 4.93 4.86
CA PRO A 159 -2.72 6.04 4.37
C PRO A 159 -1.96 6.71 5.53
N PRO A 160 -0.67 7.03 5.37
CA PRO A 160 0.06 7.81 6.36
C PRO A 160 -0.47 9.24 6.40
N GLY A 161 -1.11 9.65 7.49
CA GLY A 161 -1.68 11.00 7.67
C GLY A 161 -0.69 12.04 8.17
N ARG A 162 0.56 11.65 8.28
CA ARG A 162 1.74 12.46 8.62
C ARG A 162 2.85 12.13 7.65
N PRO A 163 3.90 12.96 7.49
CA PRO A 163 5.06 12.61 6.67
C PRO A 163 5.59 11.21 7.02
N VAL A 164 5.92 10.42 6.01
CA VAL A 164 6.32 9.00 6.20
C VAL A 164 7.46 8.85 7.22
N GLY A 165 8.44 9.75 7.21
CA GLY A 165 9.52 9.76 8.19
C GLY A 165 9.03 9.97 9.64
N VAL A 166 7.96 10.75 9.83
CA VAL A 166 7.33 10.96 11.16
C VAL A 166 6.62 9.69 11.61
N VAL A 167 5.92 9.00 10.70
CA VAL A 167 5.26 7.72 10.99
C VAL A 167 6.32 6.65 11.34
N ALA A 168 7.40 6.55 10.56
CA ALA A 168 8.49 5.62 10.82
C ALA A 168 9.14 5.86 12.20
N ARG A 169 9.40 7.13 12.54
CA ARG A 169 9.91 7.52 13.86
C ARG A 169 8.96 7.16 14.99
N ALA A 170 7.65 7.35 14.80
CA ALA A 170 6.64 7.00 15.81
C ALA A 170 6.59 5.48 16.05
N GLN A 171 6.72 4.66 15.02
CA GLN A 171 6.83 3.20 15.15
C GLN A 171 8.07 2.80 15.96
N LEU A 172 9.22 3.43 15.71
CA LEU A 172 10.45 3.19 16.46
C LEU A 172 10.30 3.65 17.92
N ALA A 173 9.69 4.82 18.16
CA ALA A 173 9.44 5.34 19.50
C ALA A 173 8.56 4.40 20.33
N ALA A 174 7.52 3.81 19.71
CA ALA A 174 6.67 2.83 20.40
C ALA A 174 7.46 1.57 20.83
N GLN A 175 8.45 1.13 20.03
CA GLN A 175 9.33 0.03 20.39
C GLN A 175 10.36 0.44 21.44
N ALA A 176 10.94 1.63 21.31
CA ALA A 176 11.94 2.16 22.21
C ALA A 176 11.39 2.42 23.62
N ALA A 177 10.11 2.75 23.77
CA ALA A 177 9.47 2.97 25.07
C ALA A 177 9.56 1.77 26.04
N ALA A 178 9.74 0.56 25.52
CA ALA A 178 9.88 -0.67 26.30
C ALA A 178 11.35 -1.02 26.63
N ILE A 179 12.32 -0.22 26.17
CA ILE A 179 13.75 -0.53 26.28
C ILE A 179 14.45 0.49 27.20
N PRO A 180 15.33 0.06 28.12
CA PRO A 180 16.21 0.98 28.81
C PRO A 180 17.00 1.83 27.81
N ASN A 181 17.12 3.14 28.05
CA ASN A 181 17.78 4.10 27.16
C ASN A 181 17.08 4.34 25.80
N GLY A 182 15.79 4.04 25.65
CA GLY A 182 15.04 4.24 24.42
C GLY A 182 15.16 5.65 23.84
N ASP A 183 15.10 6.69 24.68
CA ASP A 183 15.27 8.09 24.25
C ASP A 183 16.66 8.36 23.64
N ALA A 184 17.72 7.75 24.19
CA ALA A 184 19.07 7.88 23.63
C ALA A 184 19.15 7.19 22.24
N LEU A 185 18.51 6.02 22.08
CA LEU A 185 18.44 5.34 20.79
C LEU A 185 17.66 6.16 19.75
N LEU A 186 16.57 6.81 20.16
CA LEU A 186 15.83 7.71 19.30
C LEU A 186 16.65 8.92 18.88
N ALA A 187 17.47 9.49 19.76
CA ALA A 187 18.36 10.60 19.42
C ALA A 187 19.40 10.19 18.37
N LEU A 188 19.99 9.00 18.48
CA LEU A 188 20.94 8.45 17.48
C LEU A 188 20.26 8.20 16.14
N TYR A 189 19.04 7.71 16.13
CA TYR A 189 18.23 7.54 14.93
C TYR A 189 17.94 8.91 14.29
N ASP A 190 17.48 9.89 15.05
CA ASP A 190 17.17 11.24 14.55
C ASP A 190 18.40 11.91 13.93
N GLU A 191 19.58 11.72 14.51
CA GLU A 191 20.84 12.23 13.96
C GLU A 191 21.19 11.57 12.61
N ALA A 192 21.04 10.23 12.51
CA ALA A 192 21.27 9.53 11.27
C ALA A 192 20.29 9.99 10.15
N ILE A 193 19.01 10.17 10.49
CA ILE A 193 17.99 10.68 9.56
C ILE A 193 18.29 12.13 9.15
N ALA A 194 18.73 12.98 10.06
CA ALA A 194 19.10 14.35 9.72
C ALA A 194 20.23 14.39 8.66
N ARG A 195 21.26 13.57 8.82
CA ARG A 195 22.32 13.39 7.81
C ARG A 195 21.77 12.90 6.48
N PHE A 196 20.91 11.88 6.50
CA PHE A 196 20.27 11.37 5.29
C PHE A 196 19.51 12.44 4.51
N MET A 197 18.74 13.26 5.22
CA MET A 197 17.97 14.33 4.59
C MET A 197 18.86 15.47 4.09
N ALA A 198 20.03 15.69 4.72
CA ALA A 198 21.04 16.62 4.24
C ALA A 198 21.83 16.10 3.01
N GLY A 199 21.66 14.85 2.63
CA GLY A 199 22.42 14.21 1.54
C GLY A 199 23.79 13.70 1.97
N GLU A 200 24.03 13.62 3.28
CA GLU A 200 25.24 13.10 3.89
C GLU A 200 25.10 11.61 4.23
N PRO A 201 26.20 10.85 4.35
CA PRO A 201 26.14 9.46 4.81
C PRO A 201 25.50 9.35 6.19
N MET A 202 24.53 8.45 6.36
CA MET A 202 23.85 8.26 7.66
C MET A 202 24.81 7.82 8.75
N ALA A 203 25.75 6.92 8.42
CA ALA A 203 26.68 6.31 9.37
C ALA A 203 25.98 5.89 10.68
N PRO A 204 25.06 4.92 10.69
CA PRO A 204 24.29 4.55 11.85
C PRO A 204 25.20 4.19 13.04
N ASP A 205 24.89 4.71 14.23
CA ASP A 205 25.66 4.42 15.43
C ASP A 205 25.54 2.93 15.78
N PRO A 206 26.66 2.23 16.12
CA PRO A 206 26.63 0.83 16.52
C PRO A 206 25.79 0.51 17.77
N ALA A 207 25.46 1.52 18.59
CA ALA A 207 24.57 1.35 19.75
C ALA A 207 23.10 1.15 19.34
N LEU A 208 22.71 1.51 18.11
CA LEU A 208 21.37 1.23 17.60
C LEU A 208 21.14 -0.29 17.46
N PRO A 209 19.91 -0.79 17.72
CA PRO A 209 19.57 -2.18 17.45
C PRO A 209 19.89 -2.56 16.00
N GLU A 210 20.36 -3.79 15.77
CA GLU A 210 20.80 -4.28 14.46
C GLU A 210 19.73 -4.06 13.38
N GLY A 211 18.44 -4.35 13.68
CA GLY A 211 17.35 -4.15 12.75
C GLY A 211 17.15 -2.67 12.36
N VAL A 212 17.43 -1.74 13.26
CA VAL A 212 17.37 -0.29 12.98
C VAL A 212 18.56 0.11 12.11
N GLN A 213 19.78 -0.38 12.42
CA GLN A 213 20.96 -0.13 11.57
C GLN A 213 20.74 -0.65 10.15
N MET A 214 20.21 -1.86 9.99
CA MET A 214 19.89 -2.46 8.69
C MET A 214 18.85 -1.63 7.93
N LEU A 215 17.80 -1.16 8.60
CA LEU A 215 16.80 -0.27 8.00
C LEU A 215 17.46 1.01 7.47
N LEU A 216 18.22 1.72 8.31
CA LEU A 216 18.89 2.95 7.93
C LEU A 216 19.85 2.73 6.74
N GLN A 217 20.67 1.69 6.79
CA GLN A 217 21.57 1.32 5.70
C GLN A 217 20.81 1.01 4.40
N SER A 218 19.63 0.37 4.50
CA SER A 218 18.82 0.06 3.32
C SER A 218 18.31 1.31 2.61
N LEU A 219 17.97 2.37 3.35
CA LEU A 219 17.51 3.63 2.78
C LEU A 219 18.58 4.32 1.90
N GLU A 220 19.87 4.15 2.23
CA GLU A 220 20.99 4.74 1.47
C GLU A 220 21.43 3.91 0.29
N THR A 221 20.92 2.70 0.11
CA THR A 221 21.36 1.87 -1.01
C THR A 221 21.01 2.51 -2.34
N PRO A 222 21.85 2.38 -3.38
CA PRO A 222 21.52 2.85 -4.71
C PRO A 222 20.22 2.26 -5.26
N ALA A 223 19.79 1.12 -4.75
CA ALA A 223 18.51 0.48 -5.12
C ALA A 223 17.30 1.28 -4.62
N ASN A 224 17.44 2.02 -3.52
CA ASN A 224 16.35 2.78 -2.90
C ASN A 224 16.45 4.29 -3.10
N LEU A 225 17.62 4.80 -3.51
CA LEU A 225 17.78 6.22 -3.81
C LEU A 225 17.52 6.53 -5.30
N PRO A 226 16.95 7.73 -5.60
CA PRO A 226 16.53 8.80 -4.68
C PRO A 226 15.18 8.59 -3.99
N PHE A 227 14.41 7.58 -4.37
CA PHE A 227 13.03 7.32 -3.91
C PHE A 227 12.86 7.41 -2.39
N ALA A 228 13.75 6.75 -1.62
CA ALA A 228 13.64 6.73 -0.16
C ALA A 228 13.63 8.13 0.45
N ARG A 229 14.42 9.07 -0.10
CA ARG A 229 14.47 10.45 0.39
C ARG A 229 13.23 11.26 0.02
N GLU A 230 12.69 11.05 -1.18
CA GLU A 230 11.42 11.66 -1.60
C GLU A 230 10.25 11.14 -0.76
N LEU A 231 10.19 9.82 -0.55
CA LEU A 231 9.15 9.18 0.25
C LEU A 231 9.16 9.66 1.70
N TRP A 232 10.35 9.94 2.27
CA TRP A 232 10.50 10.31 3.68
C TRP A 232 9.73 11.56 4.06
N THR A 233 9.55 12.49 3.11
CA THR A 233 8.81 13.74 3.27
C THR A 233 7.39 13.67 2.75
N ALA A 234 6.99 12.59 2.09
CA ALA A 234 5.67 12.45 1.50
C ALA A 234 4.59 12.38 2.59
N ASP A 235 3.48 13.08 2.37
CA ASP A 235 2.35 13.22 3.29
C ASP A 235 1.05 13.09 2.51
N ALA A 236 0.17 12.18 2.92
CA ALA A 236 -1.11 11.97 2.24
C ALA A 236 -2.16 13.05 2.58
N ALA A 237 -2.06 13.73 3.73
CA ALA A 237 -3.07 14.68 4.15
C ALA A 237 -3.21 15.88 3.18
N PRO A 238 -2.14 16.60 2.79
CA PRO A 238 -2.25 17.69 1.82
C PRO A 238 -2.63 17.23 0.41
N LEU A 239 -2.34 15.98 0.04
CA LEU A 239 -2.77 15.41 -1.24
C LEU A 239 -4.27 15.11 -1.21
N LEU A 240 -4.77 14.51 -0.14
CA LEU A 240 -6.19 14.20 0.04
C LEU A 240 -7.09 15.43 -0.05
N ALA A 241 -6.64 16.56 0.50
CA ALA A 241 -7.35 17.85 0.44
C ALA A 241 -7.58 18.39 -0.97
N GLN A 242 -6.86 17.87 -1.97
CA GLN A 242 -6.95 18.32 -3.37
C GLN A 242 -7.76 17.40 -4.27
N VAL A 243 -8.10 16.18 -3.78
CA VAL A 243 -8.81 15.18 -4.58
C VAL A 243 -10.30 15.46 -4.62
N ASN A 244 -10.89 15.50 -5.83
CA ASN A 244 -12.28 15.80 -6.07
C ASN A 244 -13.16 14.57 -6.42
N VAL A 245 -12.55 13.39 -6.61
CA VAL A 245 -13.31 12.14 -6.82
C VAL A 245 -13.73 11.54 -5.48
N PRO A 246 -14.71 10.61 -5.45
CA PRO A 246 -15.03 9.86 -4.24
C PRO A 246 -13.82 9.15 -3.63
N VAL A 247 -13.63 9.28 -2.32
CA VAL A 247 -12.54 8.62 -1.58
C VAL A 247 -13.10 7.91 -0.36
N LEU A 248 -12.69 6.66 -0.16
CA LEU A 248 -12.85 5.92 1.09
C LEU A 248 -11.49 5.77 1.77
N VAL A 249 -11.32 6.33 2.95
CA VAL A 249 -10.15 6.14 3.82
C VAL A 249 -10.46 5.07 4.84
N VAL A 250 -9.64 4.01 4.90
CA VAL A 250 -9.80 2.88 5.81
C VAL A 250 -8.55 2.73 6.66
N ILE A 251 -8.64 2.91 7.99
CA ILE A 251 -7.55 2.64 8.92
C ILE A 251 -8.06 1.74 10.04
N GLY A 252 -7.54 0.53 10.11
CA GLY A 252 -7.94 -0.43 11.14
C GLY A 252 -7.49 -0.01 12.54
N LYS A 253 -8.35 -0.20 13.56
CA LYS A 253 -7.97 0.13 14.94
C LYS A 253 -6.95 -0.83 15.54
N LYS A 254 -6.66 -1.95 14.87
CA LYS A 254 -5.57 -2.89 15.22
C LYS A 254 -4.31 -2.66 14.37
N ASP A 255 -4.29 -1.61 13.57
CA ASP A 255 -3.09 -1.20 12.86
C ASP A 255 -2.05 -0.65 13.85
N ILE A 256 -0.85 -1.24 13.83
CA ILE A 256 0.30 -0.84 14.68
C ILE A 256 1.38 -0.11 13.88
N GLN A 257 1.16 0.12 12.59
CA GLN A 257 2.08 0.85 11.71
C GLN A 257 1.56 2.25 11.40
N VAL A 258 0.28 2.37 11.01
CA VAL A 258 -0.41 3.65 10.81
C VAL A 258 -1.52 3.75 11.86
N ASP A 259 -1.41 4.74 12.72
CA ASP A 259 -2.34 4.90 13.84
C ASP A 259 -3.64 5.58 13.40
N TRP A 260 -4.78 4.96 13.69
CA TRP A 260 -6.07 5.48 13.27
C TRP A 260 -6.45 6.84 13.88
N ARG A 261 -5.80 7.25 15.00
CA ARG A 261 -5.94 8.59 15.58
C ARG A 261 -4.85 9.52 15.05
N ASP A 262 -3.58 9.19 15.31
CA ASP A 262 -2.45 10.06 14.99
C ASP A 262 -2.30 10.34 13.49
N ASP A 263 -2.71 9.39 12.64
CA ASP A 263 -2.73 9.54 11.18
C ASP A 263 -4.14 9.83 10.66
N GLY A 264 -5.18 9.26 11.29
CA GLY A 264 -6.57 9.49 10.88
C GLY A 264 -7.05 10.93 11.11
N GLU A 265 -6.70 11.55 12.26
CA GLU A 265 -7.10 12.92 12.56
C GLU A 265 -6.52 13.97 11.60
N PRO A 266 -5.23 13.94 11.21
CA PRO A 266 -4.71 14.83 10.16
C PRO A 266 -5.44 14.68 8.82
N LEU A 267 -5.74 13.45 8.41
CA LEU A 267 -6.49 13.18 7.19
C LEU A 267 -7.93 13.72 7.29
N GLN A 268 -8.61 13.54 8.43
CA GLN A 268 -9.94 14.09 8.65
C GLN A 268 -9.94 15.63 8.63
N ARG A 269 -8.93 16.26 9.24
CA ARG A 269 -8.76 17.73 9.16
C ARG A 269 -8.53 18.19 7.73
N ALA A 270 -7.69 17.49 6.98
CA ALA A 270 -7.40 17.82 5.58
C ALA A 270 -8.64 17.69 4.69
N ALA A 271 -9.50 16.71 4.97
CA ALA A 271 -10.75 16.49 4.26
C ALA A 271 -11.94 17.29 4.83
N ALA A 272 -11.72 18.20 5.78
CA ALA A 272 -12.80 18.97 6.36
C ALA A 272 -13.52 19.81 5.29
N GLY A 273 -14.85 19.61 5.16
CA GLY A 273 -15.66 20.25 4.12
C GLY A 273 -15.70 19.51 2.76
N HIS A 274 -14.98 18.41 2.61
CA HIS A 274 -14.99 17.56 1.41
C HIS A 274 -16.04 16.45 1.54
N ALA A 275 -17.23 16.64 0.98
CA ALA A 275 -18.32 15.66 1.03
C ALA A 275 -18.04 14.34 0.28
N ASN A 276 -17.02 14.34 -0.57
CA ASN A 276 -16.57 13.17 -1.34
C ASN A 276 -15.65 12.23 -0.56
N VAL A 277 -15.23 12.56 0.66
CA VAL A 277 -14.32 11.73 1.47
C VAL A 277 -15.08 11.06 2.61
N THR A 278 -15.02 9.74 2.65
CA THR A 278 -15.61 8.92 3.72
C THR A 278 -14.49 8.26 4.53
N PHE A 279 -14.63 8.22 5.86
CA PHE A 279 -13.70 7.56 6.76
C PHE A 279 -14.31 6.32 7.38
N LEU A 280 -13.53 5.25 7.45
CA LEU A 280 -13.88 3.98 8.09
C LEU A 280 -12.74 3.54 9.01
N PHE A 281 -13.07 3.24 10.26
CA PHE A 281 -12.12 2.76 11.27
C PHE A 281 -12.56 1.39 11.82
N PRO A 282 -12.37 0.28 11.08
CA PRO A 282 -12.82 -1.04 11.50
C PRO A 282 -12.16 -1.45 12.82
N GLU A 283 -12.95 -2.03 13.73
CA GLU A 283 -12.51 -2.33 15.09
C GLU A 283 -11.38 -3.37 15.14
N ASN A 284 -11.44 -4.37 14.25
CA ASN A 284 -10.55 -5.53 14.30
C ASN A 284 -9.60 -5.65 13.10
N ALA A 285 -9.61 -4.70 12.17
CA ALA A 285 -8.69 -4.73 11.03
C ALA A 285 -7.30 -4.27 11.43
N ASN A 286 -6.26 -4.99 10.96
CA ASN A 286 -4.86 -4.59 11.07
C ASN A 286 -4.39 -3.84 9.81
N HIS A 287 -3.10 -3.54 9.71
CA HIS A 287 -2.48 -2.76 8.62
C HIS A 287 -2.77 -3.28 7.19
N VAL A 288 -2.96 -4.57 7.05
CA VAL A 288 -3.27 -5.22 5.76
C VAL A 288 -4.69 -5.76 5.71
N LEU A 289 -5.60 -5.17 6.47
CA LEU A 289 -7.03 -5.55 6.58
C LEU A 289 -7.28 -6.96 7.10
N LYS A 290 -6.31 -7.63 7.72
CA LYS A 290 -6.56 -8.94 8.36
C LYS A 290 -7.22 -8.72 9.71
N TYR A 291 -8.11 -9.67 10.07
CA TYR A 291 -8.78 -9.68 11.36
C TYR A 291 -7.78 -9.96 12.50
N GLU A 292 -7.82 -9.12 13.54
CA GLU A 292 -7.04 -9.25 14.76
C GLU A 292 -7.95 -9.06 15.99
N SER A 293 -8.12 -10.10 16.77
CA SER A 293 -9.02 -10.11 17.94
C SER A 293 -8.40 -9.54 19.21
N ARG A 294 -7.06 -9.54 19.32
CA ARG A 294 -6.36 -9.08 20.52
C ARG A 294 -6.53 -7.57 20.73
N PRO A 295 -6.54 -7.10 21.97
CA PRO A 295 -6.46 -5.66 22.26
C PRO A 295 -5.21 -5.04 21.63
N ARG A 296 -5.34 -3.81 21.09
CA ARG A 296 -4.21 -3.12 20.45
C ARG A 296 -3.00 -2.95 21.38
N THR A 297 -3.24 -2.79 22.68
CA THR A 297 -2.20 -2.67 23.71
C THR A 297 -1.35 -3.92 23.90
N GLU A 298 -1.81 -5.06 23.40
CA GLU A 298 -1.10 -6.35 23.45
C GLU A 298 -0.38 -6.69 22.13
N LEU A 299 -0.49 -5.80 21.10
CA LEU A 299 0.09 -6.04 19.79
C LEU A 299 1.52 -5.48 19.73
N ALA A 300 2.47 -6.36 19.47
CA ALA A 300 3.86 -6.01 19.23
C ALA A 300 4.29 -6.40 17.80
N GLN A 301 5.12 -5.58 17.14
CA GLN A 301 5.53 -5.83 15.76
C GLN A 301 6.12 -7.23 15.53
N PRO A 302 7.03 -7.75 16.37
CA PRO A 302 7.61 -9.07 16.16
C PRO A 302 6.59 -10.22 16.13
N GLU A 303 5.43 -10.02 16.78
CA GLU A 303 4.36 -11.02 16.83
C GLU A 303 3.32 -10.83 15.71
N VAL A 304 3.02 -9.59 15.35
CA VAL A 304 1.95 -9.24 14.40
C VAL A 304 2.41 -9.40 12.96
N LEU A 305 3.60 -8.90 12.62
CA LEU A 305 4.09 -8.93 11.24
C LEU A 305 4.15 -10.34 10.63
N PRO A 306 4.65 -11.38 11.35
CA PRO A 306 4.65 -12.75 10.81
C PRO A 306 3.25 -13.32 10.55
N ARG A 307 2.22 -12.75 11.17
CA ARG A 307 0.82 -13.19 11.02
C ARG A 307 0.12 -12.60 9.80
N TYR A 308 0.66 -11.55 9.17
CA TYR A 308 0.00 -10.88 8.03
C TYR A 308 -0.35 -11.83 6.89
N ASN A 309 0.54 -12.78 6.59
CA ASN A 309 0.35 -13.74 5.51
C ASN A 309 0.15 -15.18 6.01
N ALA A 310 -0.23 -15.36 7.28
CA ALA A 310 -0.47 -16.68 7.85
C ALA A 310 -1.62 -17.39 7.12
N PRO A 311 -1.57 -18.72 6.95
CA PRO A 311 -2.58 -19.48 6.20
C PRO A 311 -4.00 -19.35 6.74
N ASP A 312 -4.14 -19.17 8.05
CA ASP A 312 -5.40 -19.03 8.78
C ASP A 312 -5.88 -17.56 8.89
N ALA A 313 -5.06 -16.58 8.47
CA ALA A 313 -5.45 -15.19 8.49
C ALA A 313 -6.48 -14.89 7.40
N TYR A 314 -7.55 -14.18 7.74
CA TYR A 314 -8.62 -13.78 6.83
C TYR A 314 -8.83 -12.26 6.91
N LEU A 315 -9.48 -11.69 5.90
CA LEU A 315 -9.83 -10.26 5.89
C LEU A 315 -10.85 -9.97 7.00
N ASP A 316 -10.71 -8.81 7.63
CA ASP A 316 -11.71 -8.33 8.57
C ASP A 316 -13.06 -8.18 7.87
N PRO A 317 -14.13 -8.83 8.35
CA PRO A 317 -15.41 -8.85 7.65
C PRO A 317 -16.07 -7.49 7.54
N ASP A 318 -15.92 -6.62 8.55
CA ASP A 318 -16.53 -5.29 8.57
C ASP A 318 -15.81 -4.38 7.56
N ALA A 319 -14.48 -4.44 7.53
CA ALA A 319 -13.70 -3.71 6.55
C ALA A 319 -14.03 -4.16 5.12
N LEU A 320 -14.05 -5.47 4.87
CA LEU A 320 -14.35 -6.03 3.56
C LEU A 320 -15.76 -5.64 3.08
N THR A 321 -16.77 -5.85 3.93
CA THR A 321 -18.16 -5.53 3.59
C THR A 321 -18.33 -4.03 3.27
N SER A 322 -17.71 -3.17 4.07
CA SER A 322 -17.80 -1.72 3.87
C SER A 322 -17.09 -1.26 2.59
N ILE A 323 -15.92 -1.82 2.26
CA ILE A 323 -15.21 -1.53 1.01
C ILE A 323 -16.06 -1.96 -0.20
N LEU A 324 -16.62 -3.17 -0.18
CA LEU A 324 -17.46 -3.67 -1.27
C LEU A 324 -18.74 -2.84 -1.43
N ALA A 325 -19.40 -2.48 -0.32
CA ALA A 325 -20.59 -1.63 -0.35
C ALA A 325 -20.28 -0.24 -0.90
N TRP A 326 -19.15 0.37 -0.48
CA TRP A 326 -18.72 1.66 -0.99
C TRP A 326 -18.44 1.61 -2.49
N LEU A 327 -17.70 0.61 -2.97
CA LEU A 327 -17.44 0.44 -4.40
C LEU A 327 -18.75 0.25 -5.18
N ALA A 328 -19.66 -0.60 -4.71
CA ALA A 328 -20.96 -0.83 -5.36
C ALA A 328 -21.82 0.43 -5.48
N ALA A 329 -21.68 1.36 -4.55
CA ALA A 329 -22.41 2.65 -4.58
C ALA A 329 -21.82 3.65 -5.60
N HIS A 330 -20.60 3.41 -6.11
CA HIS A 330 -19.88 4.31 -7.02
C HIS A 330 -19.58 3.71 -8.39
N THR A 331 -19.96 2.42 -8.64
CA THR A 331 -19.75 1.67 -9.91
C THR A 331 -20.91 1.75 -10.93
#